data_823d18fa1a7e9bcc172cf46ead969521
#
_entry.id   823d18fa1a7e9bcc172cf46ead969521
#
_cell.length_a   1.000
_cell.length_b   1.000
_cell.length_c   1.000
_cell.angle_alpha   90.00
_cell.angle_beta   90.00
_cell.angle_gamma   90.00
#
_symmetry.space_group_name_H-M   'P 1'
#
loop_
_entity.id
_entity.type
_entity.pdbx_description
1 polymer ?
#
loop_
_entity_poly.entity_id
_entity_poly.type
_entity_poly.pdbx_seq_one_letter_code
_entity_poly.pdbx_strand_id
1 'polypeptide(L)'
;YDDEYNEATGKYVYHYRTASSDTDAARRQAEVDNRALRAAHDLVVPLIYFHGIEPGRYSPVHPMFVINDDPAQRVVTLQSGLPVADVGDGGLQSGEELRRYATREVRVRLHQHRFRHNVMRAYRGSCAICALGVASLVQAAHIIEDGHPDGAATVVNGIALCAIHHLAYDRNVVGIDPSGVVHIAPDLLDETDGPMLRFGLQEFHSTAIRQPRSKNERPDPERLELRYEQFKAA
;
A
#
# COMPACT_ATOMS: atom_id res chain seq x y z
N TYR A 1 14.23 8.65 12.07
CA TYR A 1 14.10 7.41 12.86
C TYR A 1 14.37 6.25 11.91
N ASP A 2 15.30 5.38 12.25
CA ASP A 2 15.66 4.18 11.47
C ASP A 2 14.84 2.99 11.97
N ASP A 3 13.50 3.11 11.88
CA ASP A 3 12.62 2.00 12.23
C ASP A 3 12.76 0.91 11.18
N GLU A 4 13.16 -0.28 11.58
CA GLU A 4 13.32 -1.42 10.69
C GLU A 4 12.06 -2.27 10.66
N TYR A 5 11.54 -2.51 9.46
CA TYR A 5 10.46 -3.47 9.23
C TYR A 5 11.01 -4.76 8.65
N ASN A 6 10.78 -5.86 9.35
CA ASN A 6 11.14 -7.19 8.87
C ASN A 6 9.96 -7.81 8.14
N GLU A 7 10.01 -7.84 6.81
CA GLU A 7 8.94 -8.37 5.94
C GLU A 7 8.64 -9.85 6.18
N ALA A 8 9.65 -10.66 6.51
CA ALA A 8 9.47 -12.08 6.75
C ALA A 8 8.68 -12.38 8.04
N THR A 9 8.87 -11.55 9.08
CA THR A 9 8.25 -11.78 10.39
C THR A 9 7.06 -10.85 10.65
N GLY A 10 6.89 -9.76 9.90
CA GLY A 10 5.89 -8.72 10.12
C GLY A 10 6.13 -7.90 11.39
N LYS A 11 7.36 -7.91 11.90
CA LYS A 11 7.73 -7.20 13.12
C LYS A 11 8.43 -5.89 12.77
N TYR A 12 8.25 -4.90 13.64
CA TYR A 12 8.94 -3.63 13.58
C TYR A 12 9.92 -3.55 14.74
N VAL A 13 11.14 -3.07 14.48
CA VAL A 13 12.09 -2.65 15.50
C VAL A 13 11.98 -1.15 15.63
N TYR A 14 11.56 -0.67 16.80
CA TYR A 14 11.39 0.74 17.11
C TYR A 14 12.44 1.16 18.12
N HIS A 15 13.21 2.19 17.78
CA HIS A 15 14.27 2.70 18.65
C HIS A 15 13.70 3.60 19.74
N TYR A 16 14.25 3.49 20.95
CA TYR A 16 13.91 4.40 22.04
C TYR A 16 14.16 5.84 21.63
N ARG A 17 13.24 6.71 22.05
CA ARG A 17 13.38 8.14 21.83
C ARG A 17 14.64 8.67 22.47
N THR A 18 15.45 9.40 21.72
CA THR A 18 16.57 10.20 22.22
C THR A 18 16.11 11.62 22.49
N ALA A 19 16.79 12.31 23.41
CA ALA A 19 16.49 13.71 23.69
C ALA A 19 16.70 14.57 22.43
N SER A 20 15.75 15.44 22.13
CA SER A 20 15.81 16.35 20.96
C SER A 20 16.84 17.48 21.13
N SER A 21 17.29 17.72 22.33
CA SER A 21 18.32 18.71 22.70
C SER A 21 19.01 18.31 23.99
N ASP A 22 20.13 18.95 24.32
CA ASP A 22 20.93 18.65 25.52
C ASP A 22 20.39 19.30 26.81
N THR A 23 19.10 19.59 26.84
CA THR A 23 18.42 20.15 28.03
C THR A 23 17.84 19.05 28.93
N ASP A 24 17.82 19.29 30.23
CA ASP A 24 17.20 18.38 31.21
C ASP A 24 15.71 18.13 30.96
N ALA A 25 15.00 19.10 30.40
CA ALA A 25 13.61 18.96 30.01
C ALA A 25 13.44 17.97 28.87
N ALA A 26 14.26 18.05 27.79
CA ALA A 26 14.22 17.14 26.66
C ALA A 26 14.62 15.72 27.07
N ARG A 27 15.62 15.55 27.94
CA ARG A 27 16.02 14.25 28.49
C ARG A 27 14.89 13.61 29.30
N ARG A 28 14.25 14.38 30.19
CA ARG A 28 13.09 13.89 30.96
C ARG A 28 11.93 13.50 30.10
N GLN A 29 11.62 14.28 29.06
CA GLN A 29 10.53 13.92 28.14
C GLN A 29 10.81 12.63 27.38
N ALA A 30 12.03 12.44 26.86
CA ALA A 30 12.41 11.20 26.20
C ALA A 30 12.30 9.99 27.13
N GLU A 31 12.68 10.13 28.39
CA GLU A 31 12.56 9.04 29.37
C GLU A 31 11.10 8.74 29.75
N VAL A 32 10.24 9.75 29.82
CA VAL A 32 8.79 9.55 30.03
C VAL A 32 8.18 8.76 28.88
N ASP A 33 8.52 9.11 27.63
CA ASP A 33 8.01 8.43 26.44
C ASP A 33 8.50 6.97 26.38
N ASN A 34 9.79 6.73 26.66
CA ASN A 34 10.35 5.39 26.68
C ASN A 34 9.76 4.53 27.83
N ARG A 35 9.48 5.15 28.98
CA ARG A 35 8.80 4.46 30.08
C ARG A 35 7.37 4.06 29.69
N ALA A 36 6.67 4.90 28.93
CA ALA A 36 5.33 4.57 28.43
C ALA A 36 5.35 3.37 27.48
N LEU A 37 6.38 3.26 26.61
CA LEU A 37 6.56 2.08 25.75
C LEU A 37 6.80 0.79 26.55
N ARG A 38 7.65 0.85 27.60
CA ARG A 38 7.87 -0.29 28.50
C ARG A 38 6.59 -0.68 29.25
N ALA A 39 5.86 0.31 29.76
CA ALA A 39 4.58 0.04 30.42
C ALA A 39 3.55 -0.56 29.45
N ALA A 40 3.56 -0.16 28.17
CA ALA A 40 2.70 -0.77 27.16
C ALA A 40 3.02 -2.25 26.91
N HIS A 41 4.31 -2.65 27.02
CA HIS A 41 4.72 -4.05 27.02
C HIS A 41 4.14 -4.82 28.21
N ASP A 42 4.38 -4.31 29.42
CA ASP A 42 3.97 -4.98 30.67
C ASP A 42 2.46 -5.09 30.82
N LEU A 43 1.72 -4.08 30.39
CA LEU A 43 0.27 -4.01 30.46
C LEU A 43 -0.45 -4.62 29.26
N VAL A 44 0.30 -5.02 28.23
CA VAL A 44 -0.24 -5.58 26.97
C VAL A 44 -1.31 -4.67 26.35
N VAL A 45 -1.07 -3.37 26.32
CA VAL A 45 -2.01 -2.41 25.75
C VAL A 45 -1.68 -2.12 24.28
N PRO A 46 -2.72 -1.93 23.44
CA PRO A 46 -2.51 -1.62 22.03
C PRO A 46 -1.99 -0.19 21.83
N LEU A 47 -1.11 -0.04 20.86
CA LEU A 47 -0.54 1.23 20.41
C LEU A 47 -1.00 1.54 18.99
N ILE A 48 -0.95 2.83 18.62
CA ILE A 48 -0.98 3.27 17.23
C ILE A 48 0.46 3.56 16.81
N TYR A 49 0.96 2.80 15.84
CA TYR A 49 2.27 3.05 15.26
C TYR A 49 2.14 3.87 13.98
N PHE A 50 2.88 4.96 13.90
CA PHE A 50 2.91 5.82 12.72
C PHE A 50 4.10 5.44 11.84
N HIS A 51 3.86 4.57 10.85
CA HIS A 51 4.88 4.15 9.89
C HIS A 51 5.20 5.29 8.92
N GLY A 52 6.48 5.68 8.82
CA GLY A 52 6.94 6.72 7.91
C GLY A 52 6.86 6.25 6.45
N ILE A 53 6.15 7.01 5.62
CA ILE A 53 6.04 6.77 4.17
C ILE A 53 6.99 7.71 3.43
N GLU A 54 7.01 8.98 3.84
CA GLU A 54 7.86 10.06 3.35
C GLU A 54 8.15 11.04 4.49
N PRO A 55 9.14 11.93 4.35
CA PRO A 55 9.36 13.00 5.30
C PRO A 55 8.07 13.79 5.58
N GLY A 56 7.61 13.76 6.84
CA GLY A 56 6.39 14.41 7.28
C GLY A 56 5.06 13.70 6.95
N ARG A 57 5.11 12.50 6.32
CA ARG A 57 3.91 11.71 6.02
C ARG A 57 3.99 10.33 6.64
N TYR A 58 2.95 9.96 7.36
CA TYR A 58 2.87 8.72 8.12
C TYR A 58 1.59 7.96 7.83
N SER A 59 1.65 6.63 7.87
CA SER A 59 0.48 5.75 7.85
C SER A 59 0.26 5.19 9.25
N PRO A 60 -0.92 5.37 9.87
CA PRO A 60 -1.22 4.77 11.15
C PRO A 60 -1.43 3.25 11.01
N VAL A 61 -0.77 2.48 11.86
CA VAL A 61 -0.93 1.03 12.00
C VAL A 61 -1.48 0.73 13.39
N HIS A 62 -2.63 0.06 13.47
CA HIS A 62 -3.33 -0.25 14.72
C HIS A 62 -4.15 -1.54 14.56
N PRO A 63 -4.26 -2.39 15.57
CA PRO A 63 -3.54 -2.34 16.85
C PRO A 63 -2.12 -2.88 16.74
N MET A 64 -1.16 -2.19 17.35
CA MET A 64 0.22 -2.65 17.50
C MET A 64 0.48 -2.95 18.98
N PHE A 65 1.29 -3.97 19.25
CA PHE A 65 1.68 -4.34 20.62
C PHE A 65 3.20 -4.40 20.72
N VAL A 66 3.72 -3.97 21.87
CA VAL A 66 5.12 -4.22 22.22
C VAL A 66 5.22 -5.69 22.66
N ILE A 67 5.98 -6.49 21.93
CA ILE A 67 6.15 -7.93 22.19
C ILE A 67 7.51 -8.28 22.81
N ASN A 68 8.46 -7.35 22.72
CA ASN A 68 9.77 -7.47 23.36
C ASN A 68 10.33 -6.08 23.66
N ASP A 69 11.00 -5.97 24.80
CA ASP A 69 11.74 -4.78 25.22
C ASP A 69 13.20 -5.16 25.44
N ASP A 70 14.11 -4.49 24.72
CA ASP A 70 15.56 -4.64 24.88
C ASP A 70 16.19 -3.31 25.29
N PRO A 71 16.26 -3.04 26.60
CA PRO A 71 16.84 -1.82 27.12
C PRO A 71 18.34 -1.67 26.83
N ALA A 72 19.07 -2.79 26.63
CA ALA A 72 20.50 -2.75 26.35
C ALA A 72 20.79 -2.23 24.95
N GLN A 73 19.98 -2.62 23.98
CA GLN A 73 20.02 -2.12 22.60
C GLN A 73 19.18 -0.87 22.41
N ARG A 74 18.39 -0.48 23.40
CA ARG A 74 17.47 0.67 23.39
C ARG A 74 16.42 0.56 22.27
N VAL A 75 15.84 -0.63 22.12
CA VAL A 75 14.80 -0.92 21.12
C VAL A 75 13.63 -1.68 21.73
N VAL A 76 12.47 -1.52 21.12
CA VAL A 76 11.31 -2.41 21.34
C VAL A 76 10.94 -3.08 20.02
N THR A 77 10.42 -4.30 20.13
CA THR A 77 9.85 -4.99 18.98
C THR A 77 8.34 -4.84 19.01
N LEU A 78 7.78 -4.31 17.93
CA LEU A 78 6.34 -4.13 17.75
C LEU A 78 5.79 -5.19 16.79
N GLN A 79 4.59 -5.68 17.09
CA GLN A 79 3.86 -6.61 16.23
C GLN A 79 2.38 -6.21 16.17
N SER A 80 1.76 -6.41 15.01
CA SER A 80 0.33 -6.23 14.86
C SER A 80 -0.44 -7.45 15.39
N GLY A 81 -1.61 -7.21 16.02
CA GLY A 81 -2.42 -8.24 16.64
C GLY A 81 -2.03 -8.53 18.09
N LEU A 82 -2.94 -9.15 18.84
CA LEU A 82 -2.74 -9.44 20.27
C LEU A 82 -1.52 -10.36 20.49
N PRO A 83 -0.60 -10.02 21.39
CA PRO A 83 0.39 -10.98 21.87
C PRO A 83 -0.39 -12.06 22.63
N VAL A 84 -0.22 -13.36 22.27
CA VAL A 84 -0.73 -14.45 23.10
C VAL A 84 0.21 -14.58 24.29
N ALA A 85 -0.24 -14.32 25.48
CA ALA A 85 0.35 -14.92 26.65
C ALA A 85 0.34 -16.44 26.48
N ASP A 86 1.42 -17.13 26.84
CA ASP A 86 1.46 -18.58 27.04
C ASP A 86 0.39 -18.96 28.06
N VAL A 87 -0.84 -19.15 27.58
CA VAL A 87 -1.90 -19.74 28.39
C VAL A 87 -1.76 -21.23 28.15
N GLY A 88 -1.31 -21.93 29.19
CA GLY A 88 -1.10 -23.36 29.17
C GLY A 88 -2.29 -24.12 28.59
N ASP A 89 -1.94 -25.07 27.80
CA ASP A 89 -2.64 -26.26 27.31
C ASP A 89 -4.15 -26.30 27.46
N GLY A 90 -4.88 -25.88 26.42
CA GLY A 90 -6.32 -26.14 26.34
C GLY A 90 -7.15 -25.11 25.57
N GLY A 91 -6.76 -24.68 24.36
CA GLY A 91 -7.64 -23.80 23.56
C GLY A 91 -6.96 -22.97 22.47
N LEU A 92 -5.83 -23.40 21.98
CA LEU A 92 -4.86 -22.60 21.22
C LEU A 92 -5.15 -22.42 19.72
N GLN A 93 -6.06 -23.16 19.09
CA GLN A 93 -6.23 -23.10 17.64
C GLN A 93 -6.88 -21.78 17.15
N SER A 94 -7.83 -21.24 17.89
CA SER A 94 -8.53 -20.01 17.50
C SER A 94 -7.71 -18.72 17.68
N GLY A 95 -6.84 -18.67 18.69
CA GLY A 95 -6.01 -17.49 18.97
C GLY A 95 -4.86 -17.30 17.98
N GLU A 96 -4.28 -18.42 17.53
CA GLU A 96 -3.17 -18.38 16.56
C GLU A 96 -3.67 -18.10 15.14
N GLU A 97 -4.83 -18.57 14.78
CA GLU A 97 -5.50 -18.22 13.50
C GLU A 97 -5.90 -16.75 13.46
N LEU A 98 -6.47 -16.20 14.53
CA LEU A 98 -6.78 -14.77 14.64
C LEU A 98 -5.54 -13.89 14.52
N ARG A 99 -4.39 -14.32 15.05
CA ARG A 99 -3.10 -13.62 14.93
C ARG A 99 -2.57 -13.64 13.51
N ARG A 100 -2.54 -14.81 12.89
CA ARG A 100 -2.09 -14.96 11.48
C ARG A 100 -2.97 -14.10 10.58
N TYR A 101 -4.26 -14.06 10.85
CA TYR A 101 -5.21 -13.22 10.11
C TYR A 101 -4.94 -11.72 10.33
N ALA A 102 -4.82 -11.25 11.56
CA ALA A 102 -4.55 -9.85 11.87
C ALA A 102 -3.19 -9.37 11.32
N THR A 103 -2.14 -10.20 11.46
CA THR A 103 -0.81 -9.91 10.91
C THR A 103 -0.86 -9.84 9.37
N ARG A 104 -1.59 -10.75 8.74
CA ARG A 104 -1.76 -10.76 7.28
C ARG A 104 -2.51 -9.50 6.82
N GLU A 105 -3.57 -9.12 7.51
CA GLU A 105 -4.38 -7.94 7.17
C GLU A 105 -3.57 -6.64 7.27
N VAL A 106 -2.75 -6.48 8.29
CA VAL A 106 -1.87 -5.30 8.44
C VAL A 106 -0.79 -5.28 7.37
N ARG A 107 -0.18 -6.42 7.04
CA ARG A 107 0.78 -6.50 5.92
C ARG A 107 0.13 -6.08 4.61
N VAL A 108 -1.03 -6.64 4.29
CA VAL A 108 -1.77 -6.30 3.06
C VAL A 108 -2.06 -4.80 3.00
N ARG A 109 -2.56 -4.21 4.09
CA ARG A 109 -2.82 -2.76 4.14
C ARG A 109 -1.55 -1.93 3.94
N LEU A 110 -0.44 -2.31 4.57
CA LEU A 110 0.83 -1.59 4.44
C LEU A 110 1.40 -1.67 3.02
N HIS A 111 1.35 -2.88 2.40
CA HIS A 111 1.75 -3.07 1.01
C HIS A 111 0.88 -2.25 0.06
N GLN A 112 -0.44 -2.25 0.25
CA GLN A 112 -1.37 -1.45 -0.54
C GLN A 112 -1.12 0.07 -0.38
N HIS A 113 -0.81 0.55 0.83
CA HIS A 113 -0.47 1.95 1.06
C HIS A 113 0.83 2.36 0.35
N ARG A 114 1.88 1.55 0.44
CA ARG A 114 3.16 1.79 -0.26
C ARG A 114 2.98 1.74 -1.78
N PHE A 115 2.26 0.74 -2.28
CA PHE A 115 1.93 0.63 -3.71
C PHE A 115 1.21 1.87 -4.20
N ARG A 116 0.08 2.23 -3.56
CA ARG A 116 -0.67 3.43 -3.91
C ARG A 116 0.22 4.68 -3.90
N HIS A 117 1.00 4.86 -2.85
CA HIS A 117 1.90 6.01 -2.72
C HIS A 117 2.88 6.09 -3.89
N ASN A 118 3.59 4.99 -4.19
CA ASN A 118 4.60 4.94 -5.24
C ASN A 118 3.99 5.17 -6.63
N VAL A 119 2.86 4.54 -6.94
CA VAL A 119 2.15 4.75 -8.20
C VAL A 119 1.68 6.19 -8.33
N MET A 120 1.02 6.73 -7.30
CA MET A 120 0.51 8.11 -7.35
C MET A 120 1.64 9.13 -7.50
N ARG A 121 2.79 8.90 -6.86
CA ARG A 121 3.98 9.74 -7.03
C ARG A 121 4.53 9.65 -8.45
N ALA A 122 4.69 8.46 -9.02
CA ALA A 122 5.22 8.22 -10.36
C ALA A 122 4.39 8.92 -11.44
N TYR A 123 3.07 8.89 -11.29
CA TYR A 123 2.10 9.54 -12.20
C TYR A 123 1.72 10.97 -11.77
N ARG A 124 2.35 11.55 -10.72
CA ARG A 124 2.09 12.90 -10.19
C ARG A 124 0.63 13.15 -9.83
N GLY A 125 -0.03 12.13 -9.28
CA GLY A 125 -1.41 12.21 -8.86
C GLY A 125 -2.43 12.37 -9.98
N SER A 126 -2.06 12.06 -11.24
CA SER A 126 -2.94 12.24 -12.39
C SER A 126 -3.25 10.92 -13.07
N CYS A 127 -4.47 10.79 -13.61
CA CYS A 127 -4.88 9.63 -14.40
C CYS A 127 -4.00 9.48 -15.66
N ALA A 128 -3.50 8.27 -15.91
CA ALA A 128 -2.65 7.96 -17.04
C ALA A 128 -3.38 8.12 -18.39
N ILE A 129 -4.70 7.92 -18.42
CA ILE A 129 -5.51 8.02 -19.63
C ILE A 129 -5.98 9.47 -19.85
N CYS A 130 -6.84 10.01 -18.98
CA CYS A 130 -7.50 11.31 -19.19
C CYS A 130 -6.80 12.50 -18.53
N ALA A 131 -5.69 12.30 -17.84
CA ALA A 131 -4.96 13.36 -17.14
C ALA A 131 -5.71 14.03 -15.98
N LEU A 132 -6.87 13.51 -15.54
CA LEU A 132 -7.58 14.05 -14.37
C LEU A 132 -6.64 14.08 -13.15
N GLY A 133 -6.41 15.28 -12.59
CA GLY A 133 -5.48 15.54 -11.49
C GLY A 133 -6.15 15.79 -10.14
N VAL A 134 -7.39 15.34 -9.95
CA VAL A 134 -8.10 15.46 -8.67
C VAL A 134 -7.73 14.24 -7.82
N ALA A 135 -6.86 14.43 -6.83
CA ALA A 135 -6.22 13.35 -6.07
C ALA A 135 -7.23 12.39 -5.38
N SER A 136 -8.39 12.88 -4.96
CA SER A 136 -9.47 12.06 -4.37
C SER A 136 -10.18 11.15 -5.38
N LEU A 137 -10.06 11.43 -6.68
CA LEU A 137 -10.68 10.67 -7.76
C LEU A 137 -9.68 9.78 -8.52
N VAL A 138 -8.39 9.81 -8.16
CA VAL A 138 -7.35 9.00 -8.80
C VAL A 138 -6.89 7.90 -7.85
N GLN A 139 -6.76 6.70 -8.38
CA GLN A 139 -6.41 5.48 -7.65
C GLN A 139 -5.23 4.80 -8.32
N ALA A 140 -4.52 3.96 -7.56
CA ALA A 140 -3.51 3.07 -8.11
C ALA A 140 -4.21 1.76 -8.50
N ALA A 141 -4.26 1.47 -9.78
CA ALA A 141 -4.74 0.21 -10.35
C ALA A 141 -3.58 -0.77 -10.48
N HIS A 142 -3.80 -2.03 -10.12
CA HIS A 142 -2.85 -3.10 -10.44
C HIS A 142 -3.00 -3.51 -11.91
N ILE A 143 -1.87 -3.79 -12.57
CA ILE A 143 -1.88 -4.41 -13.90
C ILE A 143 -2.22 -5.89 -13.75
N ILE A 144 -1.46 -6.59 -12.93
CA ILE A 144 -1.73 -7.97 -12.51
C ILE A 144 -2.16 -7.93 -11.05
N GLU A 145 -3.27 -8.60 -10.72
CA GLU A 145 -3.89 -8.61 -9.40
C GLU A 145 -2.93 -9.06 -8.29
N ASP A 146 -3.06 -8.47 -7.11
CA ASP A 146 -2.20 -8.72 -5.92
C ASP A 146 -2.18 -10.21 -5.47
N GLY A 147 -3.20 -10.98 -5.82
CA GLY A 147 -3.26 -12.44 -5.53
C GLY A 147 -2.52 -13.33 -6.53
N HIS A 148 -2.06 -12.81 -7.65
CA HIS A 148 -1.35 -13.57 -8.68
C HIS A 148 0.15 -13.67 -8.34
N PRO A 149 0.86 -14.76 -8.68
CA PRO A 149 2.31 -14.90 -8.46
C PRO A 149 3.14 -13.71 -8.99
N ASP A 150 2.73 -13.13 -10.12
CA ASP A 150 3.39 -11.98 -10.75
C ASP A 150 2.78 -10.63 -10.29
N GLY A 151 1.82 -10.66 -9.38
CA GLY A 151 1.03 -9.52 -8.89
C GLY A 151 1.72 -8.67 -7.82
N ALA A 152 3.05 -8.69 -7.71
CA ALA A 152 3.77 -7.92 -6.71
C ALA A 152 3.36 -6.44 -6.69
N ALA A 153 3.15 -5.87 -5.49
CA ALA A 153 2.73 -4.49 -5.27
C ALA A 153 3.88 -3.49 -5.50
N THR A 154 4.41 -3.48 -6.72
CA THR A 154 5.51 -2.63 -7.19
C THR A 154 4.99 -1.56 -8.16
N VAL A 155 5.70 -0.43 -8.29
CA VAL A 155 5.28 0.66 -9.16
C VAL A 155 5.15 0.23 -10.63
N VAL A 156 5.98 -0.72 -11.09
CA VAL A 156 5.94 -1.24 -12.47
C VAL A 156 4.74 -2.17 -12.73
N ASN A 157 4.08 -2.65 -11.67
CA ASN A 157 2.80 -3.36 -11.73
C ASN A 157 1.61 -2.43 -11.47
N GLY A 158 1.76 -1.11 -11.63
CA GLY A 158 0.75 -0.15 -11.28
C GLY A 158 0.55 0.95 -12.31
N ILE A 159 -0.70 1.38 -12.44
CA ILE A 159 -1.11 2.52 -13.28
C ILE A 159 -2.00 3.43 -12.45
N ALA A 160 -1.78 4.75 -12.50
CA ALA A 160 -2.70 5.71 -11.86
C ALA A 160 -3.90 5.96 -12.78
N LEU A 161 -5.08 5.59 -12.34
CA LEU A 161 -6.33 5.75 -13.11
C LEU A 161 -7.37 6.51 -12.27
N CYS A 162 -8.20 7.33 -12.93
CA CYS A 162 -9.37 7.89 -12.25
C CYS A 162 -10.42 6.79 -12.03
N ALA A 163 -11.37 7.03 -11.15
CA ALA A 163 -12.37 6.04 -10.76
C ALA A 163 -13.12 5.40 -11.95
N ILE A 164 -13.40 6.18 -13.01
CA ILE A 164 -14.05 5.67 -14.23
C ILE A 164 -13.11 4.75 -15.00
N HIS A 165 -11.89 5.21 -15.29
CA HIS A 165 -10.92 4.42 -16.04
C HIS A 165 -10.42 3.20 -15.27
N HIS A 166 -10.32 3.27 -13.95
CA HIS A 166 -9.98 2.13 -13.10
C HIS A 166 -11.06 1.04 -13.21
N LEU A 167 -12.32 1.41 -12.99
CA LEU A 167 -13.42 0.47 -13.10
C LEU A 167 -13.55 -0.13 -14.51
N ALA A 168 -13.37 0.71 -15.55
CA ALA A 168 -13.41 0.25 -16.94
C ALA A 168 -12.26 -0.72 -17.26
N TYR A 169 -11.06 -0.47 -16.72
CA TYR A 169 -9.90 -1.36 -16.83
C TYR A 169 -10.14 -2.69 -16.13
N ASP A 170 -10.62 -2.68 -14.89
CA ASP A 170 -10.93 -3.90 -14.13
C ASP A 170 -12.02 -4.77 -14.80
N ARG A 171 -12.94 -4.12 -15.50
CA ARG A 171 -14.07 -4.78 -16.20
C ARG A 171 -13.76 -5.19 -17.65
N ASN A 172 -12.51 -5.07 -18.11
CA ASN A 172 -12.12 -5.33 -19.50
C ASN A 172 -12.90 -4.49 -20.53
N VAL A 173 -13.40 -3.34 -20.12
CA VAL A 173 -13.98 -2.33 -21.02
C VAL A 173 -12.87 -1.51 -21.68
N VAL A 174 -11.77 -1.33 -20.95
CA VAL A 174 -10.55 -0.67 -21.41
C VAL A 174 -9.39 -1.64 -21.28
N GLY A 175 -8.64 -1.82 -22.36
CA GLY A 175 -7.35 -2.50 -22.40
C GLY A 175 -6.20 -1.51 -22.61
N ILE A 176 -5.01 -1.87 -22.14
CA ILE A 176 -3.78 -1.13 -22.42
C ILE A 176 -2.77 -2.15 -22.92
N ASP A 177 -2.30 -1.99 -24.13
CA ASP A 177 -1.34 -2.92 -24.75
C ASP A 177 0.09 -2.72 -24.22
N PRO A 178 1.05 -3.61 -24.52
CA PRO A 178 2.44 -3.50 -24.06
C PRO A 178 3.15 -2.22 -24.46
N SER A 179 2.71 -1.56 -25.53
CA SER A 179 3.25 -0.27 -25.98
C SER A 179 2.67 0.92 -25.19
N GLY A 180 1.65 0.66 -24.37
CA GLY A 180 0.93 1.67 -23.60
C GLY A 180 -0.19 2.34 -24.38
N VAL A 181 -0.71 1.74 -25.43
CA VAL A 181 -1.84 2.25 -26.19
C VAL A 181 -3.15 1.73 -25.59
N VAL A 182 -4.13 2.62 -25.47
CA VAL A 182 -5.46 2.34 -24.93
C VAL A 182 -6.35 1.73 -26.00
N HIS A 183 -7.05 0.66 -25.66
CA HIS A 183 -8.05 0.01 -26.49
C HIS A 183 -9.38 -0.02 -25.75
N ILE A 184 -10.44 0.35 -26.43
CA ILE A 184 -11.82 0.27 -25.93
C ILE A 184 -12.48 -0.97 -26.53
N ALA A 185 -13.28 -1.69 -25.75
CA ALA A 185 -14.01 -2.86 -26.22
C ALA A 185 -14.85 -2.53 -27.46
N PRO A 186 -14.85 -3.38 -28.50
CA PRO A 186 -15.47 -3.06 -29.81
C PRO A 186 -16.95 -2.70 -29.72
N ASP A 187 -17.71 -3.39 -28.89
CA ASP A 187 -19.13 -3.15 -28.65
C ASP A 187 -19.41 -1.74 -28.09
N LEU A 188 -18.49 -1.22 -27.27
CA LEU A 188 -18.59 0.12 -26.75
C LEU A 188 -18.19 1.23 -27.74
N LEU A 189 -17.38 0.91 -28.76
CA LEU A 189 -17.01 1.89 -29.79
C LEU A 189 -18.20 2.25 -30.68
N ASP A 190 -19.10 1.30 -30.93
CA ASP A 190 -20.28 1.48 -31.74
C ASP A 190 -21.50 1.95 -30.93
N GLU A 191 -21.42 1.98 -29.59
CA GLU A 191 -22.50 2.41 -28.72
C GLU A 191 -22.68 3.94 -28.76
N THR A 192 -23.93 4.37 -28.68
CA THR A 192 -24.29 5.79 -28.63
C THR A 192 -25.00 6.09 -27.33
N ASP A 193 -24.34 6.86 -26.46
CA ASP A 193 -24.85 7.29 -25.17
C ASP A 193 -24.42 8.75 -24.89
N GLY A 194 -24.59 9.19 -23.66
CA GLY A 194 -24.25 10.55 -23.23
C GLY A 194 -22.76 10.91 -23.37
N PRO A 195 -22.42 12.17 -23.11
CA PRO A 195 -21.07 12.70 -23.36
C PRO A 195 -19.96 11.99 -22.60
N MET A 196 -20.28 11.32 -21.48
CA MET A 196 -19.27 10.57 -20.71
C MET A 196 -18.79 9.31 -21.43
N LEU A 197 -19.65 8.61 -22.18
CA LEU A 197 -19.20 7.48 -23.01
C LEU A 197 -18.24 7.98 -24.08
N ARG A 198 -18.63 8.99 -24.83
CA ARG A 198 -17.83 9.52 -25.93
C ARG A 198 -16.52 10.14 -25.44
N PHE A 199 -16.59 11.19 -24.61
CA PHE A 199 -15.43 11.96 -24.18
C PHE A 199 -14.67 11.32 -23.01
N GLY A 200 -15.33 10.45 -22.23
CA GLY A 200 -14.73 9.78 -21.09
C GLY A 200 -14.12 8.42 -21.40
N LEU A 201 -14.47 7.76 -22.53
CA LEU A 201 -13.99 6.45 -22.91
C LEU A 201 -13.61 6.34 -24.38
N GLN A 202 -14.55 6.51 -25.30
CA GLN A 202 -14.35 6.21 -26.75
C GLN A 202 -13.23 7.05 -27.38
N GLU A 203 -13.11 8.33 -27.06
CA GLU A 203 -12.07 9.22 -27.62
C GLU A 203 -10.65 8.86 -27.17
N PHE A 204 -10.48 8.00 -26.15
CA PHE A 204 -9.18 7.50 -25.76
C PHE A 204 -8.73 6.25 -26.54
N HIS A 205 -9.59 5.67 -27.38
CA HIS A 205 -9.20 4.55 -28.22
C HIS A 205 -8.01 4.93 -29.12
N SER A 206 -7.03 4.05 -29.18
CA SER A 206 -5.77 4.24 -29.94
C SER A 206 -4.90 5.42 -29.46
N THR A 207 -5.13 5.96 -28.27
CA THR A 207 -4.25 6.98 -27.67
C THR A 207 -3.24 6.33 -26.71
N ALA A 208 -2.05 6.92 -26.61
CA ALA A 208 -1.04 6.44 -25.66
C ALA A 208 -1.31 6.97 -24.23
N ILE A 209 -1.13 6.10 -23.23
CA ILE A 209 -1.17 6.53 -21.84
C ILE A 209 -0.01 7.47 -21.51
N ARG A 210 -0.21 8.35 -20.53
CA ARG A 210 0.86 9.12 -19.92
C ARG A 210 1.70 8.19 -19.05
N GLN A 211 2.99 8.12 -19.32
CA GLN A 211 3.92 7.27 -18.58
C GLN A 211 4.72 8.06 -17.54
N PRO A 212 5.19 7.41 -16.46
CA PRO A 212 6.16 7.97 -15.56
C PRO A 212 7.41 8.50 -16.29
N ARG A 213 8.01 9.57 -15.76
CA ARG A 213 9.25 10.13 -16.36
C ARG A 213 10.43 9.17 -16.23
N SER A 214 10.55 8.55 -15.06
CA SER A 214 11.57 7.53 -14.80
C SER A 214 11.24 6.25 -15.54
N LYS A 215 12.16 5.75 -16.35
CA LYS A 215 11.97 4.49 -17.09
C LYS A 215 11.76 3.30 -16.16
N ASN A 216 12.40 3.30 -14.99
CA ASN A 216 12.29 2.23 -14.00
C ASN A 216 10.95 2.21 -13.23
N GLU A 217 10.12 3.24 -13.41
CA GLU A 217 8.79 3.34 -12.79
C GLU A 217 7.66 3.12 -13.81
N ARG A 218 8.00 2.90 -15.10
CA ARG A 218 7.01 2.66 -16.14
C ARG A 218 6.37 1.28 -15.99
N PRO A 219 5.12 1.12 -16.43
CA PRO A 219 4.49 -0.20 -16.53
C PRO A 219 5.38 -1.22 -17.21
N ASP A 220 5.44 -2.41 -16.64
CA ASP A 220 6.16 -3.53 -17.19
C ASP A 220 5.43 -4.06 -18.44
N PRO A 221 6.09 -4.11 -19.62
CA PRO A 221 5.43 -4.55 -20.86
C PRO A 221 4.93 -6.00 -20.82
N GLU A 222 5.62 -6.92 -20.12
CA GLU A 222 5.21 -8.32 -20.02
C GLU A 222 3.92 -8.44 -19.20
N ARG A 223 3.80 -7.65 -18.14
CA ARG A 223 2.57 -7.57 -17.33
C ARG A 223 1.42 -6.93 -18.10
N LEU A 224 1.69 -5.89 -18.87
CA LEU A 224 0.69 -5.29 -19.75
C LEU A 224 0.21 -6.31 -20.78
N GLU A 225 1.10 -7.13 -21.39
CA GLU A 225 0.73 -8.19 -22.32
C GLU A 225 -0.22 -9.19 -21.67
N LEU A 226 0.15 -9.74 -20.50
CA LEU A 226 -0.70 -10.69 -19.77
C LEU A 226 -2.09 -10.12 -19.47
N ARG A 227 -2.16 -8.87 -19.07
CA ARG A 227 -3.42 -8.19 -18.77
C ARG A 227 -4.22 -7.88 -20.05
N TYR A 228 -3.52 -7.53 -21.14
CA TYR A 228 -4.14 -7.24 -22.42
C TYR A 228 -4.73 -8.49 -23.08
N GLU A 229 -4.12 -9.65 -22.91
CA GLU A 229 -4.71 -10.93 -23.34
C GLU A 229 -6.05 -11.21 -22.62
N GLN A 230 -6.17 -10.86 -21.33
CA GLN A 230 -7.44 -10.96 -20.61
C GLN A 230 -8.50 -10.02 -21.19
N PHE A 231 -8.11 -8.80 -21.58
CA PHE A 231 -9.00 -7.85 -22.24
C PHE A 231 -9.48 -8.39 -23.60
N LYS A 232 -8.60 -8.99 -24.40
CA LYS A 232 -8.98 -9.55 -25.71
C LYS A 232 -9.87 -10.78 -25.63
N ALA A 233 -9.82 -11.50 -24.52
CA ALA A 233 -10.62 -12.72 -24.27
C ALA A 233 -11.99 -12.44 -23.64
N ALA A 234 -12.27 -11.21 -23.21
CA ALA A 234 -13.52 -10.82 -22.55
C ALA A 234 -14.58 -10.42 -23.55
#